data_8bb7ee49d9d2335f0bf1b1fb3d7ba6ed
#
_entry.id   8bb7ee49d9d2335f0bf1b1fb3d7ba6ed
#
_cell.length_a   1.000
_cell.length_b   1.000
_cell.length_c   1.000
_cell.angle_alpha   90.00
_cell.angle_beta   90.00
_cell.angle_gamma   90.00
#
_symmetry.space_group_name_H-M   'P 1'
#
loop_
_entity.id
_entity.type
_entity.pdbx_description
1 polymer ?
#
loop_
_entity_poly.entity_id
_entity_poly.type
_entity_poly.pdbx_seq_one_letter_code
_entity_poly.pdbx_strand_id
1 'polypeptide(L)'
;MNKRIFALLLAALLLLTASGCSKKQVFQEQTKSDILATTQPVYQLANALTDGTGLAVSLLISEPVSCLHDYTLTVSQMEKIEGAQLVLESGLGL
;
A
#
# COMPACT_ATOMS: atom_id res chain seq x y z
N MET A 1 25.72 -22.26 46.05
CA MET A 1 25.52 -21.33 44.92
C MET A 1 25.51 -19.94 45.49
N ASN A 2 26.46 -19.10 45.11
CA ASN A 2 26.60 -17.76 45.69
C ASN A 2 25.41 -16.89 45.25
N LYS A 3 24.73 -16.25 46.21
CA LYS A 3 23.58 -15.36 45.97
C LYS A 3 23.87 -14.28 44.91
N ARG A 4 25.14 -13.90 44.78
CA ARG A 4 25.60 -12.92 43.77
C ARG A 4 25.57 -13.45 42.36
N ILE A 5 25.91 -14.76 42.17
CA ILE A 5 25.86 -15.42 40.84
C ILE A 5 24.43 -15.64 40.41
N PHE A 6 23.53 -15.97 41.34
CA PHE A 6 22.11 -16.12 41.06
C PHE A 6 21.46 -14.78 40.66
N ALA A 7 21.83 -13.69 41.33
CA ALA A 7 21.35 -12.35 40.98
C ALA A 7 21.82 -11.88 39.59
N LEU A 8 23.08 -12.21 39.22
CA LEU A 8 23.62 -11.89 37.91
C LEU A 8 22.96 -12.70 36.80
N LEU A 9 22.67 -13.98 37.03
CA LEU A 9 21.94 -14.83 36.08
C LEU A 9 20.50 -14.37 35.91
N LEU A 10 19.83 -13.94 36.98
CA LEU A 10 18.48 -13.42 36.92
C LEU A 10 18.42 -12.08 36.15
N ALA A 11 19.39 -11.20 36.38
CA ALA A 11 19.52 -9.94 35.65
C ALA A 11 19.80 -10.15 34.15
N ALA A 12 20.65 -11.12 33.79
CA ALA A 12 20.93 -11.48 32.41
C ALA A 12 19.69 -12.06 31.70
N LEU A 13 18.89 -12.87 32.41
CA LEU A 13 17.64 -13.42 31.88
C LEU A 13 16.57 -12.36 31.64
N LEU A 14 16.49 -11.35 32.50
CA LEU A 14 15.58 -10.21 32.35
C LEU A 14 15.97 -9.28 31.18
N LEU A 15 17.26 -9.17 30.88
CA LEU A 15 17.74 -8.37 29.75
C LEU A 15 17.47 -9.05 28.40
N LEU A 16 17.37 -10.36 28.35
CA LEU A 16 17.04 -11.10 27.13
C LEU A 16 15.54 -11.00 26.74
N THR A 17 14.65 -10.68 27.68
CA THR A 17 13.22 -10.52 27.41
C THR A 17 12.85 -9.14 26.89
N ALA A 18 13.77 -8.18 26.90
CA ALA A 18 13.57 -6.82 26.38
C ALA A 18 13.70 -6.73 24.84
N SER A 19 14.03 -7.83 24.18
CA SER A 19 13.90 -7.93 22.71
C SER A 19 12.43 -8.11 22.34
N GLY A 20 11.59 -7.18 22.81
CA GLY A 20 10.21 -7.06 22.41
C GLY A 20 10.16 -7.00 20.90
N CYS A 21 9.49 -7.99 20.29
CA CYS A 21 9.07 -7.96 18.91
C CYS A 21 8.47 -6.60 18.61
N SER A 22 9.26 -5.71 18.05
CA SER A 22 8.75 -4.64 17.23
C SER A 22 8.08 -5.36 16.06
N LYS A 23 6.79 -5.71 16.20
CA LYS A 23 5.94 -5.90 15.05
C LYS A 23 6.06 -4.57 14.31
N LYS A 24 6.94 -4.52 13.29
CA LYS A 24 6.72 -3.62 12.19
C LYS A 24 5.28 -3.90 11.78
N GLN A 25 4.36 -3.05 12.22
CA GLN A 25 3.19 -2.84 11.43
C GLN A 25 3.78 -2.54 10.05
N VAL A 26 3.63 -3.50 9.15
CA VAL A 26 3.62 -3.22 7.75
C VAL A 26 2.41 -2.30 7.62
N PHE A 27 2.64 -1.03 7.89
CA PHE A 27 1.91 0.02 7.24
C PHE A 27 2.09 -0.40 5.78
N GLN A 28 1.03 -0.94 5.19
CA GLN A 28 0.99 -1.03 3.75
C GLN A 28 1.28 0.40 3.32
N GLU A 29 2.51 0.59 2.91
CA GLU A 29 2.89 1.74 2.15
C GLU A 29 1.85 1.78 1.05
N GLN A 30 0.86 2.64 1.24
CA GLN A 30 -0.09 2.99 0.20
C GLN A 30 0.84 3.35 -0.93
N THR A 31 0.91 2.48 -1.91
CA THR A 31 1.75 2.66 -3.07
C THR A 31 1.22 3.94 -3.70
N LYS A 32 1.85 5.05 -3.33
CA LYS A 32 1.58 6.36 -3.87
C LYS A 32 1.88 6.21 -5.35
N SER A 33 0.85 5.97 -6.13
CA SER A 33 1.02 5.87 -7.57
C SER A 33 1.17 7.28 -8.14
N ASP A 34 2.12 7.42 -9.04
CA ASP A 34 2.28 8.70 -9.73
C ASP A 34 1.05 8.96 -10.61
N ILE A 35 0.56 7.92 -11.26
CA ILE A 35 -0.59 7.96 -12.17
C ILE A 35 -1.60 6.88 -11.76
N LEU A 36 -2.85 7.26 -11.59
CA LEU A 36 -3.96 6.35 -11.34
C LEU A 36 -4.91 6.37 -12.53
N ALA A 37 -5.02 5.24 -13.22
CA ALA A 37 -5.94 5.06 -14.33
C ALA A 37 -7.26 4.44 -13.85
N THR A 38 -8.40 4.98 -14.28
CA THR A 38 -9.72 4.53 -13.81
C THR A 38 -10.10 3.17 -14.35
N THR A 39 -9.79 2.88 -15.61
CA THR A 39 -10.21 1.67 -16.31
C THR A 39 -9.03 0.96 -16.97
N GLN A 40 -9.21 -0.32 -17.31
CA GLN A 40 -8.17 -1.15 -17.89
C GLN A 40 -7.61 -0.59 -19.22
N PRO A 41 -8.39 -0.08 -20.19
CA PRO A 41 -7.84 0.51 -21.41
C PRO A 41 -6.96 1.74 -21.13
N VAL A 42 -7.37 2.61 -20.22
CA VAL A 42 -6.59 3.80 -19.80
C VAL A 42 -5.29 3.37 -19.11
N TYR A 43 -5.36 2.36 -18.26
CA TYR A 43 -4.20 1.79 -17.59
C TYR A 43 -3.16 1.25 -18.58
N GLN A 44 -3.60 0.47 -19.59
CA GLN A 44 -2.71 -0.05 -20.61
C GLN A 44 -2.04 1.05 -21.43
N LEU A 45 -2.80 2.08 -21.80
CA LEU A 45 -2.26 3.22 -22.53
C LEU A 45 -1.26 4.00 -21.68
N ALA A 46 -1.60 4.28 -20.44
CA ALA A 46 -0.70 5.00 -19.51
C ALA A 46 0.61 4.22 -19.29
N ASN A 47 0.55 2.90 -19.08
CA ASN A 47 1.74 2.07 -18.97
C ASN A 47 2.62 2.12 -20.21
N ALA A 48 2.03 2.05 -21.40
CA ALA A 48 2.79 2.11 -22.65
C ALA A 48 3.50 3.45 -22.83
N LEU A 49 2.88 4.56 -22.37
CA LEU A 49 3.45 5.90 -22.48
C LEU A 49 4.52 6.18 -21.40
N THR A 50 4.43 5.52 -20.25
CA THR A 50 5.36 5.72 -19.12
C THR A 50 6.48 4.71 -19.08
N ASP A 51 6.49 3.75 -19.99
CA ASP A 51 7.54 2.72 -20.07
C ASP A 51 8.92 3.35 -20.14
N GLY A 52 9.82 2.90 -19.28
CA GLY A 52 11.18 3.44 -19.16
C GLY A 52 11.32 4.79 -18.44
N THR A 53 10.22 5.42 -17.98
CA THR A 53 10.27 6.72 -17.29
C THR A 53 10.47 6.60 -15.78
N GLY A 54 10.21 5.43 -15.20
CA GLY A 54 10.21 5.20 -13.75
C GLY A 54 8.93 5.68 -13.04
N LEU A 55 7.92 6.17 -13.77
CA LEU A 55 6.62 6.53 -13.21
C LEU A 55 5.79 5.28 -12.92
N ALA A 56 5.16 5.24 -11.74
CA ALA A 56 4.30 4.14 -11.33
C ALA A 56 2.85 4.40 -11.76
N VAL A 57 2.29 3.49 -12.54
CA VAL A 57 0.88 3.52 -12.96
C VAL A 57 0.10 2.46 -12.19
N SER A 58 -1.03 2.84 -11.61
CA SER A 58 -1.96 1.93 -10.91
C SER A 58 -3.33 1.95 -11.56
N LEU A 59 -4.06 0.84 -11.39
CA LEU A 59 -5.45 0.69 -11.85
C LEU A 59 -6.40 0.89 -10.67
N LEU A 60 -7.42 1.74 -10.85
CA LEU A 60 -8.44 2.00 -9.85
C LEU A 60 -9.49 0.89 -9.77
N ILE A 61 -10.09 0.55 -10.91
CA ILE A 61 -11.14 -0.47 -11.03
C ILE A 61 -10.52 -1.72 -11.66
N SER A 62 -10.13 -2.68 -10.80
CA SER A 62 -9.49 -3.94 -11.20
C SER A 62 -10.46 -5.09 -11.30
N GLU A 63 -11.64 -4.99 -10.66
CA GLU A 63 -12.68 -5.99 -10.69
C GLU A 63 -13.53 -5.89 -11.96
N PRO A 64 -14.06 -7.01 -12.46
CA PRO A 64 -14.99 -7.00 -13.57
C PRO A 64 -16.30 -6.34 -13.13
N VAL A 65 -16.67 -5.25 -13.81
CA VAL A 65 -17.93 -4.54 -13.57
C VAL A 65 -18.80 -4.65 -14.83
N SER A 66 -20.09 -4.88 -14.64
CA SER A 66 -21.06 -4.98 -15.74
C SER A 66 -21.45 -3.62 -16.30
N CYS A 67 -21.47 -2.59 -15.47
CA CYS A 67 -21.77 -1.23 -15.87
C CYS A 67 -20.94 -0.23 -15.03
N LEU A 68 -20.11 0.54 -15.70
CA LEU A 68 -19.26 1.54 -15.05
C LEU A 68 -20.05 2.76 -14.56
N HIS A 69 -21.19 3.07 -15.18
CA HIS A 69 -22.02 4.21 -14.77
C HIS A 69 -22.72 4.01 -13.42
N ASP A 70 -22.93 2.75 -13.02
CA ASP A 70 -23.56 2.40 -11.74
C ASP A 70 -22.50 1.96 -10.71
N TYR A 71 -21.23 2.15 -11.03
CA TYR A 71 -20.14 1.72 -10.16
C TYR A 71 -19.99 2.69 -8.99
N THR A 72 -19.96 2.14 -7.77
CA THR A 72 -19.71 2.90 -6.54
C THR A 72 -18.32 2.62 -6.03
N LEU A 73 -17.53 3.66 -5.86
CA LEU A 73 -16.17 3.57 -5.32
C LEU A 73 -16.17 3.07 -3.87
N THR A 74 -15.27 2.16 -3.59
CA THR A 74 -14.99 1.73 -2.21
C THR A 74 -14.11 2.77 -1.49
N VAL A 75 -14.08 2.71 -0.16
CA VAL A 75 -13.22 3.58 0.65
C VAL A 75 -11.75 3.45 0.25
N SER A 76 -11.28 2.22 0.02
CA SER A 76 -9.90 1.97 -0.42
C SER A 76 -9.57 2.58 -1.78
N GLN A 77 -10.54 2.62 -2.70
CA GLN A 77 -10.36 3.26 -4.00
C GLN A 77 -10.35 4.80 -3.88
N MET A 78 -11.14 5.35 -2.98
CA MET A 78 -11.09 6.79 -2.68
C MET A 78 -9.74 7.20 -2.09
N GLU A 79 -9.18 6.39 -1.21
CA GLU A 79 -7.82 6.59 -0.67
C GLU A 79 -6.75 6.55 -1.78
N LYS A 80 -6.90 5.67 -2.77
CA LYS A 80 -6.00 5.64 -3.93
C LYS A 80 -6.09 6.90 -4.77
N ILE A 81 -7.29 7.44 -4.97
CA ILE A 81 -7.50 8.70 -5.69
C ILE A 81 -6.82 9.84 -4.94
N GLU A 82 -7.02 9.93 -3.64
CA GLU A 82 -6.41 10.97 -2.80
C GLU A 82 -4.87 10.91 -2.81
N GLY A 83 -4.31 9.72 -2.86
CA GLY A 83 -2.86 9.51 -2.87
C GLY A 83 -2.20 9.68 -4.24
N ALA A 84 -2.94 9.71 -5.34
CA ALA A 84 -2.40 9.82 -6.69
C ALA A 84 -1.98 11.26 -7.03
N GLN A 85 -0.91 11.41 -7.82
CA GLN A 85 -0.50 12.72 -8.34
C GLN A 85 -1.33 13.13 -9.56
N LEU A 86 -1.73 12.15 -10.36
CA LEU A 86 -2.54 12.33 -11.57
C LEU A 86 -3.57 11.22 -11.67
N VAL A 87 -4.82 11.59 -11.95
CA VAL A 87 -5.89 10.63 -12.24
C VAL A 87 -6.27 10.75 -13.70
N LEU A 88 -6.27 9.63 -14.42
CA LEU A 88 -6.66 9.54 -15.82
C LEU A 88 -8.01 8.84 -15.95
N GLU A 89 -8.97 9.54 -16.54
CA GLU A 89 -10.34 9.07 -16.75
C GLU A 89 -10.61 8.74 -18.22
N SER A 90 -11.55 7.82 -18.43
CA SER A 90 -11.97 7.38 -19.77
C SER A 90 -13.27 8.05 -20.22
N GLY A 91 -13.35 9.39 -20.19
CA GLY A 91 -14.47 10.10 -20.76
C GLY A 91 -15.60 10.47 -19.79
N LEU A 92 -16.74 10.90 -20.35
CA LEU A 92 -17.88 11.47 -19.63
C LEU A 92 -18.63 10.40 -18.83
N GLY A 93 -18.82 10.64 -17.53
CA GLY A 93 -19.68 9.83 -16.66
C GLY A 93 -18.96 8.70 -15.92
N LEU A 94 -17.64 8.77 -15.78
CA LEU A 94 -16.84 7.92 -14.88
C LEU A 94 -16.24 8.75 -13.76
#